data_fe4143106e9275be1e75952e77e340f1
#
_entry.id   fe4143106e9275be1e75952e77e340f1
#
_cell.length_a   1.000
_cell.length_b   1.000
_cell.length_c   1.000
_cell.angle_alpha   90.00
_cell.angle_beta   90.00
_cell.angle_gamma   90.00
#
_symmetry.space_group_name_H-M   'P 1'
#
loop_
_entity.id
_entity.type
_entity.pdbx_description
1 polymer ?
#
loop_
_entity_poly.entity_id
_entity_poly.type
_entity_poly.pdbx_seq_one_letter_code
_entity_poly.pdbx_strand_id
1 'polypeptide(L)'
;MTSSLVGSEMCIRDRYEDKLGTYLMQLSMHDLTPDQAKQTSKFLHTISDFERLGDHAVNISKVAQELHEKSRTFSEAAKYELDVLEQALVEITDLTVNSFVDEDLNTAATVEPLRELIGILCNDLKMRHIKRLRNGQCDLNTGFAFNDLLTNYERIAAHCSNIAVAILELDSSNFDMHEYTKSVRKLKDDRYLSAFEKYEEKYDINGYRPKEETEKRIIEPKEK
;
A
#
# COMPACT_ATOMS: atom_id res chain seq x y z
N MET A 1 2.77 17.13 -22.72
CA MET A 1 1.35 16.76 -22.82
C MET A 1 0.84 15.96 -21.60
N THR A 2 1.68 15.27 -20.83
CA THR A 2 1.28 14.43 -19.68
C THR A 2 0.84 15.22 -18.44
N SER A 3 1.39 16.39 -18.15
CA SER A 3 1.05 17.21 -16.98
C SER A 3 -0.42 17.70 -16.98
N SER A 4 -1.02 17.91 -18.15
CA SER A 4 -2.44 18.34 -18.27
C SER A 4 -3.41 17.19 -17.98
N LEU A 5 -3.06 15.96 -18.35
CA LEU A 5 -3.89 14.77 -18.10
C LEU A 5 -3.94 14.45 -16.60
N VAL A 6 -2.79 14.44 -15.93
CA VAL A 6 -2.67 14.17 -14.49
C VAL A 6 -3.46 15.20 -13.66
N GLY A 7 -3.42 16.48 -14.01
CA GLY A 7 -4.21 17.53 -13.33
C GLY A 7 -5.71 17.38 -13.56
N SER A 8 -6.13 16.92 -14.75
CA SER A 8 -7.55 16.70 -15.05
C SER A 8 -8.13 15.48 -14.32
N GLU A 9 -7.34 14.44 -14.12
CA GLU A 9 -7.76 13.23 -13.41
C GLU A 9 -7.93 13.46 -11.91
N MET A 10 -7.05 14.24 -11.26
CA MET A 10 -7.25 14.70 -9.87
C MET A 10 -8.57 15.46 -9.74
N CYS A 11 -8.82 16.48 -10.58
CA CYS A 11 -10.08 17.24 -10.56
C CYS A 11 -11.32 16.37 -10.77
N ILE A 12 -11.21 15.28 -11.53
CA ILE A 12 -12.33 14.35 -11.75
C ILE A 12 -12.60 13.55 -10.48
N ARG A 13 -11.58 13.01 -9.82
CA ARG A 13 -11.74 12.24 -8.56
C ARG A 13 -12.33 13.10 -7.44
N ASP A 14 -11.74 14.27 -7.15
CA ASP A 14 -12.24 15.23 -6.15
C ASP A 14 -13.72 15.55 -6.40
N ARG A 15 -14.09 15.78 -7.67
CA ARG A 15 -15.48 16.05 -8.04
C ARG A 15 -16.42 14.87 -7.81
N TYR A 16 -15.93 13.63 -7.99
CA TYR A 16 -16.72 12.44 -7.68
C TYR A 16 -16.83 12.23 -6.18
N GLU A 17 -15.77 12.42 -5.39
CA GLU A 17 -15.79 12.38 -3.94
C GLU A 17 -16.81 13.35 -3.38
N ASP A 18 -16.73 14.63 -3.74
CA ASP A 18 -17.66 15.68 -3.31
C ASP A 18 -19.11 15.34 -3.63
N LYS A 19 -19.39 14.89 -4.87
CA LYS A 19 -20.75 14.57 -5.30
C LYS A 19 -21.29 13.33 -4.60
N LEU A 20 -20.48 12.28 -4.49
CA LEU A 20 -20.89 11.05 -3.80
C LEU A 20 -21.07 11.31 -2.31
N GLY A 21 -20.14 12.02 -1.67
CA GLY A 21 -20.25 12.40 -0.27
C GLY A 21 -21.54 13.20 0.00
N THR A 22 -21.81 14.22 -0.82
CA THR A 22 -23.05 15.03 -0.72
C THR A 22 -24.29 14.16 -0.92
N TYR A 23 -24.30 13.28 -1.91
CA TYR A 23 -25.42 12.37 -2.18
C TYR A 23 -25.66 11.40 -1.01
N LEU A 24 -24.61 10.77 -0.49
CA LEU A 24 -24.69 9.85 0.65
C LEU A 24 -25.15 10.56 1.93
N MET A 25 -24.70 11.80 2.16
CA MET A 25 -25.17 12.63 3.27
C MET A 25 -26.67 12.94 3.14
N GLN A 26 -27.15 13.29 1.95
CA GLN A 26 -28.58 13.51 1.71
C GLN A 26 -29.35 12.20 1.90
N LEU A 27 -28.85 11.08 1.40
CA LEU A 27 -29.47 9.77 1.54
C LEU A 27 -29.60 9.38 3.02
N SER A 28 -28.61 9.67 3.87
CA SER A 28 -28.65 9.38 5.31
C SER A 28 -29.70 10.16 6.09
N MET A 29 -30.27 11.24 5.51
CA MET A 29 -31.37 12.02 6.11
C MET A 29 -32.75 11.42 5.85
N HIS A 30 -32.84 10.38 5.02
CA HIS A 30 -34.10 9.69 4.76
C HIS A 30 -34.28 8.46 5.66
N ASP A 31 -35.50 7.94 5.75
CA ASP A 31 -35.79 6.69 6.46
C ASP A 31 -35.19 5.52 5.70
N LEU A 32 -34.00 5.09 6.12
CA LEU A 32 -33.25 3.98 5.55
C LEU A 32 -33.59 2.69 6.30
N THR A 33 -33.64 1.58 5.57
CA THR A 33 -33.59 0.27 6.22
C THR A 33 -32.23 0.05 6.91
N PRO A 34 -32.12 -0.84 7.90
CA PRO A 34 -30.85 -1.13 8.56
C PRO A 34 -29.71 -1.46 7.57
N ASP A 35 -29.99 -2.25 6.53
CA ASP A 35 -29.02 -2.62 5.51
C ASP A 35 -28.59 -1.41 4.65
N GLN A 36 -29.57 -0.55 4.27
CA GLN A 36 -29.25 0.67 3.54
C GLN A 36 -28.42 1.65 4.38
N ALA A 37 -28.74 1.77 5.67
CA ALA A 37 -27.97 2.61 6.59
C ALA A 37 -26.53 2.08 6.74
N LYS A 38 -26.35 0.76 6.86
CA LYS A 38 -25.06 0.08 6.90
C LYS A 38 -24.25 0.37 5.63
N GLN A 39 -24.84 0.20 4.45
CA GLN A 39 -24.19 0.47 3.17
C GLN A 39 -23.81 1.95 3.01
N THR A 40 -24.72 2.85 3.34
CA THR A 40 -24.46 4.29 3.27
C THR A 40 -23.30 4.68 4.18
N SER A 41 -23.24 4.13 5.40
CA SER A 41 -22.14 4.33 6.35
C SER A 41 -20.82 3.81 5.81
N LYS A 42 -20.79 2.59 5.22
CA LYS A 42 -19.59 2.02 4.59
C LYS A 42 -19.01 2.97 3.54
N PHE A 43 -19.84 3.44 2.62
CA PHE A 43 -19.39 4.35 1.57
C PHE A 43 -18.91 5.70 2.13
N LEU A 44 -19.62 6.29 3.10
CA LEU A 44 -19.22 7.55 3.72
C LEU A 44 -17.86 7.47 4.41
N HIS A 45 -17.57 6.34 5.07
CA HIS A 45 -16.29 6.15 5.75
C HIS A 45 -15.11 5.85 4.83
N THR A 46 -15.36 5.31 3.63
CA THR A 46 -14.29 4.82 2.76
C THR A 46 -14.02 5.69 1.53
N ILE A 47 -14.95 6.59 1.16
CA ILE A 47 -14.85 7.38 -0.08
C ILE A 47 -13.56 8.21 -0.14
N SER A 48 -13.17 8.85 0.95
CA SER A 48 -11.93 9.64 1.01
C SER A 48 -10.68 8.76 0.96
N ASP A 49 -10.71 7.56 1.53
CA ASP A 49 -9.59 6.64 1.43
C ASP A 49 -9.37 6.16 -0.01
N PHE A 50 -10.43 5.89 -0.77
CA PHE A 50 -10.33 5.56 -2.20
C PHE A 50 -9.79 6.73 -3.04
N GLU A 51 -10.22 7.97 -2.75
CA GLU A 51 -9.67 9.17 -3.38
C GLU A 51 -8.17 9.28 -3.12
N ARG A 52 -7.74 9.12 -1.86
CA ARG A 52 -6.33 9.15 -1.43
C ARG A 52 -5.47 8.08 -2.10
N LEU A 53 -5.98 6.87 -2.30
CA LEU A 53 -5.27 5.84 -3.07
C LEU A 53 -4.94 6.35 -4.48
N GLY A 54 -5.92 6.98 -5.16
CA GLY A 54 -5.70 7.57 -6.47
C GLY A 54 -4.68 8.71 -6.47
N ASP A 55 -4.67 9.56 -5.45
CA ASP A 55 -3.72 10.67 -5.30
C ASP A 55 -2.29 10.17 -5.11
N HIS A 56 -2.10 9.15 -4.29
CA HIS A 56 -0.79 8.53 -4.11
C HIS A 56 -0.30 7.84 -5.39
N ALA A 57 -1.18 7.19 -6.16
CA ALA A 57 -0.83 6.63 -7.47
C ALA A 57 -0.35 7.72 -8.45
N VAL A 58 -0.99 8.88 -8.47
CA VAL A 58 -0.55 10.04 -9.27
C VAL A 58 0.82 10.56 -8.79
N ASN A 59 1.06 10.61 -7.48
CA ASN A 59 2.35 11.05 -6.95
C ASN A 59 3.47 10.07 -7.34
N ILE A 60 3.24 8.76 -7.29
CA ILE A 60 4.17 7.74 -7.77
C ILE A 60 4.49 7.96 -9.26
N SER A 61 3.47 8.21 -10.08
CA SER A 61 3.65 8.51 -11.52
C SER A 61 4.51 9.76 -11.74
N LYS A 62 4.34 10.82 -10.93
CA LYS A 62 5.17 12.03 -11.00
C LYS A 62 6.63 11.74 -10.66
N VAL A 63 6.89 10.92 -9.64
CA VAL A 63 8.27 10.51 -9.29
C VAL A 63 8.90 9.72 -10.43
N ALA A 64 8.17 8.78 -11.04
CA ALA A 64 8.65 8.01 -12.19
C ALA A 64 8.96 8.91 -13.40
N GLN A 65 8.10 9.89 -13.68
CA GLN A 65 8.33 10.89 -14.73
C GLN A 65 9.57 11.74 -14.46
N GLU A 66 9.75 12.21 -13.24
CA GLU A 66 10.94 12.99 -12.84
C GLU A 66 12.24 12.21 -13.04
N LEU A 67 12.26 10.93 -12.63
CA LEU A 67 13.41 10.06 -12.85
C LEU A 67 13.71 9.88 -14.34
N HIS A 68 12.68 9.68 -15.15
CA HIS A 68 12.81 9.53 -16.60
C HIS A 68 13.34 10.81 -17.27
N GLU A 69 12.75 11.96 -16.98
CA GLU A 69 13.16 13.26 -17.55
C GLU A 69 14.60 13.63 -17.18
N LYS A 70 15.03 13.28 -15.97
CA LYS A 70 16.40 13.53 -15.49
C LYS A 70 17.38 12.39 -15.84
N SER A 71 16.95 11.38 -16.61
CA SER A 71 17.74 10.20 -16.98
C SER A 71 18.40 9.53 -15.76
N ARG A 72 17.66 9.45 -14.63
CA ARG A 72 18.13 8.82 -13.40
C ARG A 72 17.54 7.44 -13.23
N THR A 73 18.29 6.57 -12.58
CA THR A 73 17.89 5.20 -12.30
C THR A 73 18.37 4.77 -10.92
N PHE A 74 17.62 3.89 -10.28
CA PHE A 74 18.02 3.26 -9.04
C PHE A 74 19.12 2.21 -9.29
N SER A 75 19.90 1.87 -8.25
CA SER A 75 20.81 0.72 -8.31
C SER A 75 20.01 -0.58 -8.48
N GLU A 76 20.65 -1.61 -9.03
CA GLU A 76 19.98 -2.91 -9.25
C GLU A 76 19.44 -3.53 -7.94
N ALA A 77 20.17 -3.36 -6.83
CA ALA A 77 19.68 -3.75 -5.51
C ALA A 77 18.41 -2.99 -5.10
N ALA A 78 18.37 -1.67 -5.32
CA ALA A 78 17.21 -0.86 -4.99
C ALA A 78 16.01 -1.18 -5.89
N LYS A 79 16.24 -1.50 -7.17
CA LYS A 79 15.18 -1.94 -8.09
C LYS A 79 14.55 -3.25 -7.62
N TYR A 80 15.39 -4.24 -7.25
CA TYR A 80 14.89 -5.50 -6.70
C TYR A 80 14.07 -5.29 -5.43
N GLU A 81 14.58 -4.48 -4.49
CA GLU A 81 13.89 -4.16 -3.25
C GLU A 81 12.54 -3.47 -3.50
N LEU A 82 12.49 -2.52 -4.44
CA LEU A 82 11.24 -1.85 -4.84
C LEU A 82 10.27 -2.83 -5.51
N ASP A 83 10.76 -3.70 -6.40
CA ASP A 83 9.91 -4.69 -7.08
C ASP A 83 9.19 -5.61 -6.10
N VAL A 84 9.89 -6.11 -5.07
CA VAL A 84 9.28 -6.92 -4.01
C VAL A 84 8.21 -6.12 -3.25
N LEU A 85 8.51 -4.87 -2.90
CA LEU A 85 7.58 -4.01 -2.17
C LEU A 85 6.36 -3.63 -3.05
N GLU A 86 6.55 -3.39 -4.34
CA GLU A 86 5.48 -3.10 -5.30
C GLU A 86 4.54 -4.30 -5.47
N GLN A 87 5.06 -5.52 -5.50
CA GLN A 87 4.23 -6.73 -5.51
C GLN A 87 3.35 -6.82 -4.25
N ALA A 88 3.89 -6.52 -3.07
CA ALA A 88 3.12 -6.47 -1.84
C ALA A 88 2.05 -5.36 -1.87
N LEU A 89 2.37 -4.21 -2.49
CA LEU A 89 1.45 -3.08 -2.64
C LEU A 89 0.29 -3.41 -3.59
N VAL A 90 0.55 -4.09 -4.68
CA VAL A 90 -0.49 -4.58 -5.61
C VAL A 90 -1.40 -5.56 -4.88
N GLU A 91 -0.84 -6.54 -4.16
CA GLU A 91 -1.64 -7.51 -3.43
C GLU A 91 -2.52 -6.86 -2.36
N ILE A 92 -2.01 -5.94 -1.56
CA ILE A 92 -2.84 -5.29 -0.52
C ILE A 92 -3.97 -4.47 -1.15
N THR A 93 -3.73 -3.84 -2.31
CA THR A 93 -4.74 -3.08 -3.03
C THR A 93 -5.83 -4.02 -3.57
N ASP A 94 -5.45 -5.15 -4.17
CA ASP A 94 -6.38 -6.15 -4.70
C ASP A 94 -7.22 -6.77 -3.58
N LEU A 95 -6.60 -7.15 -2.46
CA LEU A 95 -7.31 -7.67 -1.28
C LEU A 95 -8.32 -6.66 -0.76
N THR A 96 -7.94 -5.38 -0.68
CA THR A 96 -8.82 -4.31 -0.20
C THR A 96 -10.00 -4.10 -1.13
N VAL A 97 -9.76 -3.98 -2.45
CA VAL A 97 -10.85 -3.76 -3.42
C VAL A 97 -11.79 -4.95 -3.46
N ASN A 98 -11.26 -6.18 -3.52
CA ASN A 98 -12.07 -7.38 -3.56
C ASN A 98 -12.90 -7.55 -2.28
N SER A 99 -12.30 -7.37 -1.10
CA SER A 99 -13.04 -7.44 0.16
C SER A 99 -14.13 -6.37 0.29
N PHE A 100 -13.88 -5.18 -0.30
CA PHE A 100 -14.87 -4.10 -0.31
C PHE A 100 -16.06 -4.40 -1.22
N VAL A 101 -15.80 -4.94 -2.42
CA VAL A 101 -16.83 -5.26 -3.42
C VAL A 101 -17.67 -6.47 -2.98
N ASP A 102 -16.99 -7.53 -2.50
CA ASP A 102 -17.63 -8.81 -2.16
C ASP A 102 -18.10 -8.85 -0.69
N GLU A 103 -17.81 -7.82 0.11
CA GLU A 103 -18.05 -7.75 1.56
C GLU A 103 -17.44 -8.95 2.32
N ASP A 104 -16.28 -9.42 1.83
CA ASP A 104 -15.59 -10.58 2.42
C ASP A 104 -14.74 -10.18 3.62
N LEU A 105 -15.27 -10.44 4.82
CA LEU A 105 -14.61 -10.16 6.09
C LEU A 105 -13.33 -10.99 6.30
N ASN A 106 -13.25 -12.21 5.73
CA ASN A 106 -12.05 -13.03 5.87
C ASN A 106 -10.90 -12.43 5.07
N THR A 107 -11.16 -11.98 3.85
CA THR A 107 -10.17 -11.26 3.03
C THR A 107 -9.81 -9.92 3.66
N ALA A 108 -10.77 -9.14 4.15
CA ALA A 108 -10.52 -7.87 4.84
C ALA A 108 -9.58 -8.05 6.05
N ALA A 109 -9.74 -9.14 6.83
CA ALA A 109 -8.90 -9.43 7.99
C ALA A 109 -7.43 -9.72 7.64
N THR A 110 -7.12 -10.05 6.38
CA THR A 110 -5.73 -10.30 5.91
C THR A 110 -5.00 -9.04 5.48
N VAL A 111 -5.70 -7.91 5.34
CA VAL A 111 -5.12 -6.63 4.89
C VAL A 111 -4.17 -6.04 5.95
N GLU A 112 -4.55 -6.06 7.24
CA GLU A 112 -3.72 -5.45 8.30
C GLU A 112 -2.39 -6.17 8.52
N PRO A 113 -2.27 -7.52 8.52
CA PRO A 113 -0.97 -8.19 8.54
C PRO A 113 -0.05 -7.77 7.38
N LEU A 114 -0.57 -7.66 6.16
CA LEU A 114 0.20 -7.23 5.00
C LEU A 114 0.60 -5.75 5.08
N ARG A 115 -0.28 -4.89 5.59
CA ARG A 115 0.03 -3.47 5.84
C ARG A 115 1.15 -3.31 6.88
N GLU A 116 1.15 -4.12 7.96
CA GLU A 116 2.23 -4.10 8.96
C GLU A 116 3.57 -4.49 8.31
N LEU A 117 3.58 -5.55 7.50
CA LEU A 117 4.78 -5.97 6.77
C LEU A 117 5.29 -4.89 5.81
N ILE A 118 4.40 -4.26 5.01
CA ILE A 118 4.79 -3.16 4.10
C ILE A 118 5.45 -2.02 4.88
N GLY A 119 4.95 -1.67 6.06
CA GLY A 119 5.56 -0.67 6.94
C GLY A 119 6.98 -1.07 7.40
N ILE A 120 7.19 -2.33 7.77
CA ILE A 120 8.50 -2.88 8.14
C ILE A 120 9.45 -2.82 6.94
N LEU A 121 9.02 -3.30 5.76
CA LEU A 121 9.81 -3.27 4.54
C LEU A 121 10.19 -1.84 4.14
N CYS A 122 9.26 -0.89 4.19
CA CYS A 122 9.56 0.52 3.92
C CYS A 122 10.66 1.07 4.84
N ASN A 123 10.62 0.75 6.13
CA ASN A 123 11.65 1.16 7.08
C ASN A 123 13.00 0.52 6.76
N ASP A 124 13.03 -0.76 6.48
CA ASP A 124 14.26 -1.47 6.12
C ASP A 124 14.87 -0.92 4.83
N LEU A 125 14.05 -0.64 3.83
CA LEU A 125 14.50 -0.04 2.58
C LEU A 125 15.08 1.36 2.78
N LYS A 126 14.44 2.19 3.63
CA LYS A 126 14.99 3.50 4.03
C LYS A 126 16.37 3.36 4.66
N MET A 127 16.56 2.41 5.57
CA MET A 127 17.85 2.16 6.23
C MET A 127 18.92 1.63 5.26
N ARG A 128 18.57 0.72 4.37
CA ARG A 128 19.45 0.21 3.30
C ARG A 128 19.86 1.34 2.35
N HIS A 129 18.92 2.21 2.00
CA HIS A 129 19.20 3.36 1.14
C HIS A 129 20.17 4.34 1.79
N ILE A 130 20.00 4.67 3.08
CA ILE A 130 20.94 5.51 3.84
C ILE A 130 22.35 4.89 3.83
N LYS A 131 22.46 3.57 3.97
CA LYS A 131 23.75 2.86 3.89
C LYS A 131 24.38 3.01 2.50
N ARG A 132 23.59 2.89 1.42
CA ARG A 132 24.06 3.11 0.04
C ARG A 132 24.55 4.54 -0.19
N LEU A 133 23.82 5.54 0.32
CA LEU A 133 24.24 6.96 0.27
C LEU A 133 25.60 7.17 0.97
N ARG A 134 25.76 6.65 2.19
CA ARG A 134 27.02 6.77 2.97
C ARG A 134 28.21 6.12 2.25
N ASN A 135 27.96 5.07 1.51
CA ASN A 135 28.99 4.35 0.75
C ASN A 135 29.25 4.93 -0.66
N GLY A 136 28.59 6.02 -1.02
CA GLY A 136 28.72 6.63 -2.36
C GLY A 136 28.14 5.78 -3.50
N GLN A 137 27.26 4.83 -3.20
CA GLN A 137 26.65 3.91 -4.16
C GLN A 137 25.39 4.48 -4.84
N CYS A 138 24.92 5.63 -4.41
CA CYS A 138 23.82 6.38 -5.03
C CYS A 138 23.98 7.88 -4.77
N ASP A 139 23.35 8.71 -5.60
CA ASP A 139 23.33 10.17 -5.45
C ASP A 139 22.15 10.63 -4.56
N LEU A 140 22.28 11.83 -3.99
CA LEU A 140 21.30 12.39 -3.06
C LEU A 140 19.93 12.63 -3.72
N ASN A 141 19.90 13.05 -4.99
CA ASN A 141 18.63 13.35 -5.67
C ASN A 141 17.84 12.08 -5.98
N THR A 142 18.53 11.01 -6.38
CA THR A 142 17.90 9.67 -6.51
C THR A 142 17.40 9.18 -5.16
N GLY A 143 18.09 9.59 -4.06
CA GLY A 143 17.67 9.31 -2.70
C GLY A 143 16.34 9.96 -2.30
N PHE A 144 16.11 11.20 -2.70
CA PHE A 144 14.82 11.86 -2.46
C PHE A 144 13.69 11.14 -3.19
N ALA A 145 13.87 10.85 -4.48
CA ALA A 145 12.88 10.11 -5.27
C ALA A 145 12.56 8.72 -4.65
N PHE A 146 13.59 8.01 -4.16
CA PHE A 146 13.40 6.73 -3.46
C PHE A 146 12.56 6.87 -2.20
N ASN A 147 12.88 7.87 -1.36
CA ASN A 147 12.12 8.12 -0.13
C ASN A 147 10.68 8.55 -0.41
N ASP A 148 10.45 9.34 -1.47
CA ASP A 148 9.11 9.76 -1.87
C ASP A 148 8.27 8.57 -2.34
N LEU A 149 8.84 7.63 -3.09
CA LEU A 149 8.16 6.37 -3.45
C LEU A 149 7.76 5.59 -2.19
N LEU A 150 8.70 5.34 -1.27
CA LEU A 150 8.43 4.59 -0.04
C LEU A 150 7.35 5.26 0.81
N THR A 151 7.34 6.59 0.86
CA THR A 151 6.32 7.34 1.61
C THR A 151 4.93 7.16 0.98
N ASN A 152 4.82 7.21 -0.36
CA ASN A 152 3.55 6.98 -1.04
C ASN A 152 3.08 5.52 -0.88
N TYR A 153 3.98 4.54 -0.93
CA TYR A 153 3.64 3.13 -0.73
C TYR A 153 3.10 2.86 0.68
N GLU A 154 3.77 3.41 1.70
CA GLU A 154 3.32 3.32 3.10
C GLU A 154 1.93 3.96 3.30
N ARG A 155 1.65 5.08 2.62
CA ARG A 155 0.35 5.75 2.67
C ARG A 155 -0.75 4.96 1.97
N ILE A 156 -0.47 4.38 0.80
CA ILE A 156 -1.41 3.48 0.10
C ILE A 156 -1.78 2.32 1.03
N ALA A 157 -0.80 1.64 1.62
CA ALA A 157 -1.06 0.54 2.53
C ALA A 157 -1.90 0.97 3.77
N ALA A 158 -1.68 2.17 4.29
CA ALA A 158 -2.47 2.72 5.39
C ALA A 158 -3.94 2.98 4.99
N HIS A 159 -4.20 3.53 3.79
CA HIS A 159 -5.56 3.74 3.28
C HIS A 159 -6.27 2.41 2.99
N CYS A 160 -5.54 1.41 2.47
CA CYS A 160 -6.07 0.04 2.32
C CYS A 160 -6.52 -0.53 3.68
N SER A 161 -5.72 -0.37 4.73
CA SER A 161 -6.07 -0.79 6.08
C SER A 161 -7.31 -0.09 6.61
N ASN A 162 -7.45 1.24 6.41
CA ASN A 162 -8.64 1.99 6.82
C ASN A 162 -9.91 1.45 6.16
N ILE A 163 -9.86 1.18 4.85
CA ILE A 163 -10.99 0.60 4.10
C ILE A 163 -11.35 -0.78 4.65
N ALA A 164 -10.36 -1.65 4.88
CA ALA A 164 -10.59 -2.98 5.43
C ALA A 164 -11.18 -2.93 6.85
N VAL A 165 -10.71 -2.03 7.70
CA VAL A 165 -11.27 -1.79 9.04
C VAL A 165 -12.73 -1.36 8.95
N ALA A 166 -13.07 -0.42 8.04
CA ALA A 166 -14.45 0.02 7.85
C ALA A 166 -15.40 -1.12 7.44
N ILE A 167 -14.90 -2.11 6.66
CA ILE A 167 -15.68 -3.31 6.30
C ILE A 167 -15.92 -4.19 7.55
N LEU A 168 -14.88 -4.42 8.33
CA LEU A 168 -14.93 -5.29 9.51
C LEU A 168 -15.81 -4.72 10.63
N GLU A 169 -15.79 -3.40 10.82
CA GLU A 169 -16.59 -2.72 11.85
C GLU A 169 -18.07 -2.71 11.56
N LEU A 170 -18.47 -2.65 10.30
CA LEU A 170 -19.88 -2.67 9.91
C LEU A 170 -20.57 -4.01 10.22
N ASP A 171 -19.82 -5.08 10.40
CA ASP A 171 -20.37 -6.37 10.81
C ASP A 171 -20.44 -6.54 12.34
N SER A 172 -19.56 -5.85 13.06
CA SER A 172 -19.61 -5.82 14.53
C SER A 172 -20.60 -4.75 14.99
N SER A 173 -21.60 -5.10 15.80
CA SER A 173 -22.64 -4.19 16.33
C SER A 173 -22.11 -3.08 17.26
N ASN A 174 -20.80 -2.89 17.39
CA ASN A 174 -20.13 -1.90 18.23
C ASN A 174 -19.30 -0.93 17.38
N PHE A 175 -19.80 0.29 17.28
CA PHE A 175 -19.29 1.42 16.51
C PHE A 175 -18.10 2.12 17.19
N ASP A 176 -16.97 1.47 17.45
CA ASP A 176 -15.79 2.17 17.99
C ASP A 176 -14.52 1.85 17.22
N MET A 177 -14.27 2.66 16.15
CA MET A 177 -13.16 2.51 15.19
C MET A 177 -11.77 2.47 15.88
N HIS A 178 -11.61 3.20 16.99
CA HIS A 178 -10.36 3.25 17.72
C HIS A 178 -10.14 2.04 18.65
N GLU A 179 -11.22 1.42 19.12
CA GLU A 179 -11.13 0.24 19.98
C GLU A 179 -10.85 -1.05 19.17
N TYR A 180 -11.45 -1.18 17.97
CA TYR A 180 -11.20 -2.33 17.10
C TYR A 180 -9.75 -2.36 16.59
N THR A 181 -9.23 -1.25 16.09
CA THR A 181 -7.83 -1.17 15.63
C THR A 181 -6.84 -1.44 16.77
N LYS A 182 -7.18 -1.05 18.01
CA LYS A 182 -6.39 -1.38 19.21
C LYS A 182 -6.59 -2.83 19.65
N SER A 183 -7.77 -3.41 19.49
CA SER A 183 -8.06 -4.79 19.87
C SER A 183 -7.52 -5.80 18.87
N VAL A 184 -7.56 -5.51 17.56
CA VAL A 184 -6.88 -6.33 16.52
C VAL A 184 -5.37 -6.30 16.71
N ARG A 185 -4.79 -5.14 17.09
CA ARG A 185 -3.36 -5.06 17.46
C ARG A 185 -3.03 -5.72 18.81
N LYS A 186 -3.97 -5.80 19.76
CA LYS A 186 -3.78 -6.47 21.06
C LYS A 186 -4.05 -7.96 21.02
N LEU A 187 -4.98 -8.40 20.20
CA LEU A 187 -5.27 -9.79 19.93
C LEU A 187 -4.57 -10.14 18.60
N LYS A 188 -3.25 -10.32 18.61
CA LYS A 188 -2.55 -11.09 17.57
C LYS A 188 -3.07 -12.53 17.66
N ASP A 189 -4.26 -12.71 17.12
CA ASP A 189 -4.91 -13.98 16.95
C ASP A 189 -4.02 -14.88 16.07
N ASP A 190 -4.10 -16.18 16.22
CA ASP A 190 -3.32 -17.15 15.44
C ASP A 190 -3.47 -16.97 13.93
N ARG A 191 -4.62 -16.44 13.47
CA ARG A 191 -4.87 -16.11 12.07
C ARG A 191 -4.04 -14.93 11.57
N TYR A 192 -3.95 -13.89 12.39
CA TYR A 192 -3.12 -12.72 12.08
C TYR A 192 -1.66 -13.11 11.97
N LEU A 193 -1.14 -13.84 12.95
CA LEU A 193 0.24 -14.31 12.97
C LEU A 193 0.54 -15.20 11.77
N SER A 194 -0.33 -16.17 11.48
CA SER A 194 -0.18 -17.06 10.33
C SER A 194 -0.22 -16.32 8.99
N ALA A 195 -1.05 -15.29 8.87
CA ALA A 195 -1.09 -14.45 7.67
C ALA A 195 0.19 -13.60 7.55
N PHE A 196 0.64 -13.01 8.65
CA PHE A 196 1.87 -12.21 8.67
C PHE A 196 3.10 -13.06 8.29
N GLU A 197 3.27 -14.25 8.88
CA GLU A 197 4.37 -15.17 8.54
C GLU A 197 4.38 -15.55 7.06
N LYS A 198 3.20 -15.84 6.48
CA LYS A 198 3.10 -16.13 5.03
C LYS A 198 3.52 -14.97 4.16
N TYR A 199 3.17 -13.73 4.54
CA TYR A 199 3.58 -12.54 3.80
C TYR A 199 5.07 -12.27 3.96
N GLU A 200 5.63 -12.48 5.17
CA GLU A 200 7.07 -12.33 5.43
C GLU A 200 7.90 -13.31 4.59
N GLU A 201 7.46 -14.57 4.48
CA GLU A 201 8.09 -15.55 3.60
C GLU A 201 7.97 -15.20 2.11
N LYS A 202 6.81 -14.64 1.70
CA LYS A 202 6.53 -14.29 0.31
C LYS A 202 7.32 -13.07 -0.17
N TYR A 203 7.49 -12.07 0.68
CA TYR A 203 8.07 -10.76 0.34
C TYR A 203 9.46 -10.57 0.97
N ASP A 204 10.40 -11.47 0.63
CA ASP A 204 11.79 -11.38 1.13
C ASP A 204 12.64 -10.44 0.28
N ILE A 205 13.03 -9.29 0.87
CA ILE A 205 13.94 -8.30 0.26
C ILE A 205 15.43 -8.72 0.34
N ASN A 206 15.76 -9.85 0.95
CA ASN A 206 17.13 -10.33 1.09
C ASN A 206 17.57 -11.24 -0.06
N GLY A 207 16.65 -11.57 -0.97
CA GLY A 207 16.92 -12.48 -2.10
C GLY A 207 17.82 -11.91 -3.20
N TYR A 208 18.16 -10.59 -3.16
CA TYR A 208 19.03 -10.00 -4.18
C TYR A 208 20.43 -10.58 -4.15
N ARG A 209 20.86 -11.13 -5.30
CA ARG A 209 22.24 -11.61 -5.54
C ARG A 209 22.83 -10.87 -6.71
N PRO A 210 23.96 -10.14 -6.54
CA PRO A 210 24.66 -9.50 -7.64
C PRO A 210 25.05 -10.51 -8.73
N LYS A 211 24.88 -10.15 -9.99
CA LYS A 211 25.19 -11.05 -11.15
C LYS A 211 26.60 -11.63 -11.12
N GLU A 212 27.58 -10.86 -10.60
CA GLU A 212 28.97 -11.30 -10.47
C GLU A 212 29.17 -12.50 -9.53
N GLU A 213 28.34 -12.67 -8.49
CA GLU A 213 28.40 -13.83 -7.59
C GLU A 213 27.75 -15.07 -8.20
N THR A 214 26.79 -14.87 -9.09
CA THR A 214 26.12 -15.98 -9.80
C THR A 214 27.02 -16.59 -10.85
N GLU A 215 27.81 -15.79 -11.59
CA GLU A 215 28.76 -16.26 -12.59
C GLU A 215 29.94 -16.97 -11.96
N LYS A 216 30.46 -16.53 -10.81
CA LYS A 216 31.57 -17.22 -10.11
C LYS A 216 31.20 -18.62 -9.62
N ARG A 217 29.95 -18.86 -9.22
CA ARG A 217 29.47 -20.18 -8.78
C ARG A 217 29.26 -21.18 -9.91
N ILE A 218 29.07 -20.68 -11.14
CA ILE A 218 28.91 -21.54 -12.33
C ILE A 218 30.29 -21.99 -12.85
N ILE A 219 31.35 -21.23 -12.54
CA ILE A 219 32.73 -21.49 -13.08
C ILE A 219 33.56 -22.34 -12.13
N GLU A 220 33.24 -22.48 -10.85
CA GLU A 220 33.93 -23.37 -9.92
C GLU A 220 33.37 -24.81 -10.06
N PRO A 221 34.10 -25.77 -10.67
CA PRO A 221 33.71 -27.16 -10.66
C PRO A 221 33.83 -27.70 -9.23
N LYS A 222 32.80 -28.41 -8.77
CA LYS A 222 32.87 -29.18 -7.52
C LYS A 222 34.03 -30.11 -7.59
N GLU A 223 35.15 -29.76 -6.98
CA GLU A 223 36.22 -30.73 -6.72
C GLU A 223 35.68 -31.79 -5.74
N LYS A 224 35.86 -33.04 -6.15
CA LYS A 224 35.46 -34.24 -5.43
C LYS A 224 36.39 -34.53 -4.26
#